data_545f3761249ca047bb03eb6a5a653a4a
#
_entry.id   545f3761249ca047bb03eb6a5a653a4a
#
_cell.length_a   1.000
_cell.length_b   1.000
_cell.length_c   1.000
_cell.angle_alpha   90.00
_cell.angle_beta   90.00
_cell.angle_gamma   90.00
#
_symmetry.space_group_name_H-M   'P 1'
#
loop_
_entity.id
_entity.type
_entity.pdbx_description
1 polymer ?
#
loop_
_entity_poly.entity_id
_entity_poly.type
_entity_poly.pdbx_seq_one_letter_code
_entity_poly.pdbx_strand_id
1 'polypeptide(L)'
;MDMTAAQVHELYKLRVDIFVHEQESPYKEIDDTDIHPGTQHLLAYETEGGVHLIGTARVFGKPDEGQHIGRVCVAKDARGHGIATQLVKKALEVCTERAAGIDPNKGALIELDAQSHLVDWYERFGFVVDGEEFEEAGRPHKHMSMRI
;
A
#
# COMPACT_ATOMS: atom_id res chain seq x y z
N MET A 1 -14.31 -6.87 -4.77
CA MET A 1 -13.25 -6.46 -5.71
C MET A 1 -13.90 -6.19 -7.07
N ASP A 2 -13.91 -4.91 -7.49
CA ASP A 2 -14.61 -4.49 -8.73
C ASP A 2 -13.66 -4.38 -9.94
N MET A 3 -12.63 -5.19 -9.97
CA MET A 3 -11.67 -5.22 -11.06
C MET A 3 -12.05 -6.28 -12.08
N THR A 4 -11.73 -6.02 -13.35
CA THR A 4 -11.83 -7.05 -14.40
C THR A 4 -10.83 -8.17 -14.13
N ALA A 5 -11.06 -9.33 -14.73
CA ALA A 5 -10.11 -10.44 -14.62
C ALA A 5 -8.70 -10.06 -15.10
N ALA A 6 -8.62 -9.25 -16.17
CA ALA A 6 -7.34 -8.76 -16.69
C ALA A 6 -6.63 -7.85 -15.69
N GLN A 7 -7.36 -6.96 -15.02
CA GLN A 7 -6.80 -6.09 -13.99
C GLN A 7 -6.30 -6.88 -12.79
N VAL A 8 -7.06 -7.88 -12.34
CA VAL A 8 -6.64 -8.78 -11.25
C VAL A 8 -5.35 -9.52 -11.63
N HIS A 9 -5.29 -10.03 -12.85
CA HIS A 9 -4.11 -10.72 -13.37
C HIS A 9 -2.88 -9.80 -13.35
N GLU A 10 -3.00 -8.59 -13.88
CA GLU A 10 -1.90 -7.62 -13.90
C GLU A 10 -1.46 -7.22 -12.49
N LEU A 11 -2.41 -6.99 -11.60
CA LEU A 11 -2.15 -6.64 -10.21
C LEU A 11 -1.34 -7.71 -9.49
N TYR A 12 -1.79 -8.95 -9.56
CA TYR A 12 -1.13 -10.05 -8.87
C TYR A 12 0.23 -10.38 -9.51
N LYS A 13 0.31 -10.30 -10.84
CA LYS A 13 1.57 -10.50 -11.54
C LYS A 13 2.62 -9.47 -11.08
N LEU A 14 2.26 -8.20 -11.03
CA LEU A 14 3.16 -7.13 -10.57
C LEU A 14 3.64 -7.38 -9.13
N ARG A 15 2.71 -7.69 -8.22
CA ARG A 15 3.04 -7.92 -6.82
C ARG A 15 3.93 -9.15 -6.63
N VAL A 16 3.63 -10.23 -7.32
CA VAL A 16 4.44 -11.46 -7.26
C VAL A 16 5.84 -11.21 -7.82
N ASP A 17 5.94 -10.52 -8.96
CA ASP A 17 7.23 -10.22 -9.57
C ASP A 17 8.13 -9.39 -8.63
N ILE A 18 7.56 -8.45 -7.89
CA ILE A 18 8.33 -7.59 -6.98
C ILE A 18 8.57 -8.26 -5.64
N PHE A 19 7.52 -8.66 -4.93
CA PHE A 19 7.66 -9.13 -3.56
C PHE A 19 8.20 -10.56 -3.47
N VAL A 20 7.82 -11.44 -4.37
CA VAL A 20 8.26 -12.84 -4.34
C VAL A 20 9.56 -13.03 -5.12
N HIS A 21 9.61 -12.59 -6.37
CA HIS A 21 10.78 -12.83 -7.23
C HIS A 21 11.92 -11.85 -6.98
N GLU A 22 11.65 -10.55 -6.93
CA GLU A 22 12.70 -9.54 -6.72
C GLU A 22 13.16 -9.48 -5.26
N GLN A 23 12.24 -9.41 -4.30
CA GLN A 23 12.55 -9.29 -2.87
C GLN A 23 12.72 -10.62 -2.17
N GLU A 24 12.32 -11.73 -2.78
CA GLU A 24 12.40 -13.07 -2.21
C GLU A 24 11.73 -13.19 -0.84
N SER A 25 10.59 -12.51 -0.67
CA SER A 25 9.86 -12.52 0.61
C SER A 25 9.07 -13.81 0.79
N PRO A 26 9.32 -14.58 1.87
CA PRO A 26 8.70 -15.90 2.06
C PRO A 26 7.34 -15.86 2.77
N TYR A 27 6.47 -14.93 2.44
CA TYR A 27 5.10 -14.89 2.97
C TYR A 27 4.08 -15.01 1.85
N LYS A 28 2.82 -15.25 2.22
CA LYS A 28 1.74 -15.33 1.24
C LYS A 28 1.46 -13.94 0.68
N GLU A 29 1.90 -13.69 -0.54
CA GLU A 29 1.74 -12.40 -1.20
C GLU A 29 0.26 -12.09 -1.47
N ILE A 30 -0.48 -13.07 -1.95
CA ILE A 30 -1.91 -12.97 -2.19
C ILE A 30 -2.63 -13.60 -1.00
N ASP A 31 -3.47 -12.84 -0.32
CA ASP A 31 -4.20 -13.28 0.87
C ASP A 31 -5.67 -12.84 0.82
N ASP A 32 -6.45 -13.25 1.82
CA ASP A 32 -7.89 -12.97 1.85
C ASP A 32 -8.20 -11.48 2.05
N THR A 33 -7.25 -10.69 2.53
CA THR A 33 -7.40 -9.23 2.60
C THR A 33 -7.65 -8.64 1.21
N ASP A 34 -7.07 -9.22 0.17
CA ASP A 34 -7.20 -8.73 -1.20
C ASP A 34 -8.64 -8.72 -1.70
N ILE A 35 -9.45 -9.69 -1.29
CA ILE A 35 -10.86 -9.79 -1.72
C ILE A 35 -11.86 -9.32 -0.68
N HIS A 36 -11.38 -8.87 0.48
CA HIS A 36 -12.28 -8.34 1.51
C HIS A 36 -13.04 -7.11 0.96
N PRO A 37 -14.37 -7.01 1.21
CA PRO A 37 -15.17 -5.89 0.68
C PRO A 37 -14.67 -4.51 1.10
N GLY A 38 -14.01 -4.41 2.25
CA GLY A 38 -13.44 -3.15 2.75
C GLY A 38 -12.07 -2.80 2.18
N THR A 39 -11.49 -3.64 1.34
CA THR A 39 -10.17 -3.37 0.76
C THR A 39 -10.30 -2.60 -0.56
N GLN A 40 -9.50 -1.55 -0.70
CA GLN A 40 -9.38 -0.80 -1.94
C GLN A 40 -7.97 -0.96 -2.50
N HIS A 41 -7.89 -1.33 -3.76
CA HIS A 41 -6.64 -1.41 -4.49
C HIS A 41 -6.44 -0.13 -5.30
N LEU A 42 -5.26 0.47 -5.16
CA LEU A 42 -4.84 1.63 -5.94
C LEU A 42 -3.97 1.15 -7.09
N LEU A 43 -4.32 1.54 -8.28
CA LEU A 43 -3.66 1.08 -9.51
C LEU A 43 -3.09 2.29 -10.25
N ALA A 44 -1.78 2.27 -10.48
CA ALA A 44 -1.10 3.31 -11.25
C ALA A 44 -0.77 2.76 -12.65
N TYR A 45 -1.28 3.43 -13.67
CA TYR A 45 -1.09 3.03 -15.05
C TYR A 45 -0.20 4.01 -15.82
N GLU A 46 0.63 3.47 -16.67
CA GLU A 46 1.33 4.22 -17.71
C GLU A 46 0.57 4.06 -19.01
N THR A 47 0.39 5.17 -19.74
CA THR A 47 -0.39 5.17 -20.99
C THR A 47 0.46 5.36 -22.24
N GLU A 48 1.75 5.66 -22.11
CA GLU A 48 2.68 5.72 -23.23
C GLU A 48 2.98 4.30 -23.73
N GLY A 49 2.78 4.07 -25.01
CA GLY A 49 3.05 2.76 -25.61
C GLY A 49 2.02 1.70 -25.28
N GLY A 50 0.83 2.09 -24.80
CA GLY A 50 -0.23 1.19 -24.36
C GLY A 50 -0.60 1.45 -22.90
N VAL A 51 -1.56 0.68 -22.37
CA VAL A 51 -1.99 0.80 -20.97
C VAL A 51 -1.32 -0.31 -20.17
N HIS A 52 -0.39 0.05 -19.28
CA HIS A 52 0.35 -0.89 -18.47
C HIS A 52 0.25 -0.53 -16.98
N LEU A 53 -0.01 -1.52 -16.14
CA LEU A 53 0.05 -1.35 -14.69
C LEU A 53 1.51 -1.26 -14.25
N ILE A 54 1.89 -0.14 -13.63
CA ILE A 54 3.26 0.13 -13.21
C ILE A 54 3.44 0.28 -11.70
N GLY A 55 2.34 0.36 -10.96
CA GLY A 55 2.41 0.47 -9.51
C GLY A 55 1.08 0.16 -8.86
N THR A 56 1.12 -0.22 -7.59
CA THR A 56 -0.08 -0.50 -6.82
C THR A 56 0.16 -0.29 -5.33
N ALA A 57 -0.94 -0.16 -4.59
CA ALA A 57 -1.00 -0.17 -3.14
C ALA A 57 -2.38 -0.68 -2.74
N ARG A 58 -2.53 -1.16 -1.51
CA ARG A 58 -3.87 -1.49 -0.99
C ARG A 58 -4.13 -0.76 0.32
N VAL A 59 -5.39 -0.38 0.50
CA VAL A 59 -5.91 0.22 1.74
C VAL A 59 -6.96 -0.74 2.30
N PHE A 60 -6.85 -1.08 3.55
CA PHE A 60 -7.77 -2.01 4.22
C PHE A 60 -7.95 -1.63 5.69
N GLY A 61 -8.82 -2.35 6.38
CA GLY A 61 -9.15 -2.09 7.77
C GLY A 61 -10.44 -1.29 7.91
N LYS A 62 -10.80 -0.99 9.15
CA LYS A 62 -12.03 -0.28 9.47
C LYS A 62 -11.79 1.23 9.50
N PRO A 63 -12.56 2.02 8.73
CA PRO A 63 -12.33 3.46 8.63
C PRO A 63 -12.37 4.22 9.96
N ASP A 64 -13.13 3.73 10.93
CA ASP A 64 -13.32 4.39 12.24
C ASP A 64 -12.43 3.84 13.36
N GLU A 65 -11.71 2.76 13.12
CA GLU A 65 -10.84 2.13 14.13
C GLU A 65 -9.36 2.24 13.78
N GLY A 66 -9.01 2.00 12.53
CA GLY A 66 -7.65 2.05 12.03
C GLY A 66 -7.57 1.47 10.63
N GLN A 67 -6.97 2.21 9.73
CA GLN A 67 -6.80 1.82 8.35
C GLN A 67 -5.34 1.49 8.09
N HIS A 68 -5.10 0.54 7.21
CA HIS A 68 -3.76 0.07 6.88
C HIS A 68 -3.45 0.32 5.42
N ILE A 69 -2.22 0.71 5.17
CA ILE A 69 -1.67 0.79 3.82
C ILE A 69 -0.64 -0.32 3.68
N GLY A 70 -0.72 -1.10 2.63
CA GLY A 70 0.21 -2.17 2.37
C GLY A 70 0.44 -2.46 0.91
N ARG A 71 1.37 -3.34 0.63
CA ARG A 71 1.70 -3.79 -0.72
C ARG A 71 2.00 -2.63 -1.68
N VAL A 72 2.66 -1.58 -1.18
CA VAL A 72 3.12 -0.46 -2.03
C VAL A 72 4.29 -0.94 -2.87
N CYS A 73 4.12 -0.92 -4.17
CA CYS A 73 5.21 -1.32 -5.07
C CYS A 73 5.09 -0.64 -6.43
N VAL A 74 6.23 -0.50 -7.09
CA VAL A 74 6.35 0.10 -8.42
C VAL A 74 7.22 -0.81 -9.27
N ALA A 75 6.80 -1.04 -10.52
CA ALA A 75 7.56 -1.83 -11.47
C ALA A 75 8.99 -1.28 -11.61
N LYS A 76 9.96 -2.17 -11.71
CA LYS A 76 11.37 -1.81 -11.73
C LYS A 76 11.71 -0.71 -12.75
N ASP A 77 11.15 -0.82 -13.97
CA ASP A 77 11.42 0.12 -15.05
C ASP A 77 10.72 1.47 -14.87
N ALA A 78 9.76 1.57 -13.94
CA ALA A 78 9.00 2.79 -13.67
C ALA A 78 9.49 3.53 -12.42
N ARG A 79 10.50 3.02 -11.73
CA ARG A 79 11.04 3.63 -10.50
C ARG A 79 11.79 4.92 -10.80
N GLY A 80 11.89 5.79 -9.79
CA GLY A 80 12.58 7.06 -9.90
C GLY A 80 11.75 8.20 -10.49
N HIS A 81 10.44 7.99 -10.69
CA HIS A 81 9.53 8.99 -11.29
C HIS A 81 8.44 9.47 -10.32
N GLY A 82 8.58 9.19 -9.02
CA GLY A 82 7.64 9.66 -8.01
C GLY A 82 6.32 8.89 -7.92
N ILE A 83 6.20 7.73 -8.56
CA ILE A 83 4.96 6.95 -8.58
C ILE A 83 4.60 6.40 -7.20
N ALA A 84 5.59 5.89 -6.45
CA ALA A 84 5.35 5.44 -5.08
C ALA A 84 4.84 6.57 -4.20
N THR A 85 5.39 7.78 -4.33
CA THR A 85 4.93 8.96 -3.61
C THR A 85 3.48 9.29 -3.96
N GLN A 86 3.11 9.23 -5.22
CA GLN A 86 1.73 9.44 -5.66
C GLN A 86 0.78 8.38 -5.10
N LEU A 87 1.20 7.13 -5.08
CA LEU A 87 0.41 6.04 -4.50
C LEU A 87 0.15 6.25 -3.02
N VAL A 88 1.16 6.61 -2.24
CA VAL A 88 0.99 6.85 -0.80
C VAL A 88 0.11 8.08 -0.56
N LYS A 89 0.32 9.16 -1.30
CA LYS A 89 -0.53 10.36 -1.20
C LYS A 89 -1.99 10.02 -1.50
N LYS A 90 -2.24 9.24 -2.53
CA LYS A 90 -3.60 8.80 -2.88
C LYS A 90 -4.18 7.89 -1.80
N ALA A 91 -3.38 7.00 -1.25
CA ALA A 91 -3.81 6.14 -0.15
C ALA A 91 -4.23 6.95 1.07
N LEU A 92 -3.47 7.99 1.45
CA LEU A 92 -3.83 8.88 2.54
C LEU A 92 -5.14 9.63 2.28
N GLU A 93 -5.32 10.09 1.05
CA GLU A 93 -6.57 10.74 0.62
C GLU A 93 -7.77 9.78 0.74
N VAL A 94 -7.62 8.55 0.27
CA VAL A 94 -8.65 7.52 0.37
C VAL A 94 -8.98 7.22 1.84
N CYS A 95 -7.99 7.08 2.70
CA CYS A 95 -8.18 6.84 4.13
C CYS A 95 -8.94 8.00 4.79
N THR A 96 -8.60 9.23 4.45
CA THR A 96 -9.26 10.43 4.97
C THR A 96 -10.73 10.48 4.55
N GLU A 97 -11.00 10.22 3.29
CA GLU A 97 -12.37 10.19 2.76
C GLU A 97 -13.22 9.09 3.40
N ARG A 98 -12.65 7.91 3.57
CA ARG A 98 -13.34 6.78 4.21
C ARG A 98 -13.71 7.09 5.67
N ALA A 99 -12.78 7.67 6.42
CA ALA A 99 -13.03 8.05 7.82
C ALA A 99 -14.09 9.15 7.92
N ALA A 100 -14.03 10.16 7.05
CA ALA A 100 -15.02 11.25 7.00
C ALA A 100 -16.42 10.74 6.67
N GLY A 101 -16.53 9.66 5.90
CA GLY A 101 -17.81 9.00 5.61
C GLY A 101 -18.46 8.36 6.83
N ILE A 102 -17.70 8.04 7.86
CA ILE A 102 -18.21 7.49 9.13
C ILE A 102 -18.44 8.63 10.13
N ASP A 103 -17.42 9.45 10.38
CA ASP A 103 -17.49 10.59 11.29
C ASP A 103 -16.56 11.70 10.78
N PRO A 104 -17.14 12.78 10.20
CA PRO A 104 -16.32 13.85 9.63
C PRO A 104 -15.51 14.64 10.66
N ASN A 105 -15.77 14.45 11.96
CA ASN A 105 -15.08 15.18 13.04
C ASN A 105 -13.99 14.37 13.74
N LYS A 106 -13.88 13.08 13.44
CA LYS A 106 -12.99 12.17 14.18
C LYS A 106 -11.57 12.10 13.61
N GLY A 107 -11.40 12.33 12.34
CA GLY A 107 -10.14 12.12 11.64
C GLY A 107 -9.87 10.64 11.38
N ALA A 108 -8.70 10.35 10.85
CA ALA A 108 -8.30 8.98 10.48
C ALA A 108 -7.01 8.57 11.19
N LEU A 109 -7.01 7.36 11.75
CA LEU A 109 -5.78 6.67 12.15
C LEU A 109 -5.33 5.78 10.98
N ILE A 110 -4.09 5.95 10.56
CA ILE A 110 -3.51 5.20 9.44
C ILE A 110 -2.24 4.52 9.91
N GLU A 111 -2.11 3.24 9.62
CA GLU A 111 -1.03 2.39 10.09
C GLU A 111 -0.37 1.66 8.92
N LEU A 112 0.91 1.37 9.06
CA LEU A 112 1.62 0.50 8.14
C LEU A 112 2.82 -0.14 8.83
N ASP A 113 3.30 -1.23 8.25
CA ASP A 113 4.54 -1.88 8.64
C ASP A 113 5.57 -1.58 7.55
N ALA A 114 6.50 -0.68 7.85
CA ALA A 114 7.52 -0.26 6.91
C ALA A 114 8.75 -1.15 6.98
N GLN A 115 9.28 -1.57 5.83
CA GLN A 115 10.63 -2.12 5.81
C GLN A 115 11.57 -1.06 6.39
N SER A 116 12.48 -1.46 7.28
CA SER A 116 13.26 -0.51 8.08
C SER A 116 14.05 0.50 7.26
N HIS A 117 14.52 0.13 6.08
CA HIS A 117 15.25 1.06 5.20
C HIS A 117 14.36 2.13 4.55
N LEU A 118 13.03 2.01 4.65
CA LEU A 118 12.06 2.97 4.11
C LEU A 118 11.44 3.87 5.19
N VAL A 119 11.81 3.71 6.45
CA VAL A 119 11.24 4.50 7.55
C VAL A 119 11.38 6.01 7.30
N ASP A 120 12.56 6.48 6.93
CA ASP A 120 12.80 7.90 6.66
C ASP A 120 11.91 8.42 5.52
N TRP A 121 11.66 7.60 4.52
CA TRP A 121 10.80 7.95 3.40
C TRP A 121 9.33 8.11 3.85
N TYR A 122 8.84 7.18 4.67
CA TYR A 122 7.48 7.28 5.20
C TYR A 122 7.33 8.44 6.20
N GLU A 123 8.37 8.77 6.96
CA GLU A 123 8.34 9.92 7.87
C GLU A 123 8.06 11.24 7.14
N ARG A 124 8.45 11.35 5.89
CA ARG A 124 8.17 12.53 5.06
C ARG A 124 6.69 12.76 4.81
N PHE A 125 5.87 11.73 4.92
CA PHE A 125 4.41 11.85 4.81
C PHE A 125 3.73 12.18 6.12
N GLY A 126 4.45 12.11 7.24
CA GLY A 126 3.93 12.35 8.57
C GLY A 126 3.78 11.11 9.44
N PHE A 127 4.19 9.94 8.95
CA PHE A 127 4.20 8.72 9.76
C PHE A 127 5.28 8.77 10.83
N VAL A 128 4.98 8.18 11.99
CA VAL A 128 5.89 8.10 13.14
C VAL A 128 6.04 6.64 13.53
N VAL A 129 7.27 6.22 13.81
CA VAL A 129 7.53 4.88 14.34
C VAL A 129 6.90 4.77 15.72
N ASP A 130 6.14 3.72 15.96
CA ASP A 130 5.45 3.48 17.23
C ASP A 130 5.64 2.06 17.78
N GLY A 131 6.78 1.47 17.53
CA GLY A 131 7.10 0.16 18.04
C GLY A 131 8.56 -0.19 17.79
N GLU A 132 8.98 -1.34 18.31
CA GLU A 132 10.31 -1.85 18.09
C GLU A 132 10.41 -2.53 16.72
N GLU A 133 11.64 -2.61 16.20
CA GLU A 133 11.89 -3.33 14.96
C GLU A 133 11.54 -4.81 15.13
N PHE A 134 10.90 -5.38 14.12
CA PHE A 134 10.54 -6.80 14.08
C PHE A 134 10.90 -7.36 12.71
N GLU A 135 10.99 -8.67 12.63
CA GLU A 135 11.27 -9.36 11.38
C GLU A 135 9.97 -9.89 10.78
N GLU A 136 9.73 -9.60 9.52
CA GLU A 136 8.61 -10.11 8.75
C GLU A 136 9.13 -10.52 7.38
N ALA A 137 8.80 -11.75 6.98
CA ALA A 137 9.23 -12.31 5.69
C ALA A 137 10.76 -12.21 5.48
N GLY A 138 11.54 -12.40 6.54
CA GLY A 138 12.99 -12.37 6.50
C GLY A 138 13.59 -10.97 6.40
N ARG A 139 12.80 -9.91 6.57
CA ARG A 139 13.26 -8.52 6.48
C ARG A 139 12.90 -7.74 7.73
N PRO A 140 13.76 -6.79 8.17
CA PRO A 140 13.43 -5.94 9.31
C PRO A 140 12.37 -4.92 8.94
N HIS A 141 11.38 -4.76 9.82
CA HIS A 141 10.26 -3.84 9.69
C HIS A 141 10.06 -3.03 10.95
N LYS A 142 9.41 -1.87 10.82
CA LYS A 142 8.92 -1.08 11.94
C LYS A 142 7.48 -0.67 11.70
N HIS A 143 6.66 -0.79 12.73
CA HIS A 143 5.29 -0.29 12.68
C HIS A 143 5.30 1.24 12.74
N MET A 144 4.50 1.85 11.87
CA MET A 144 4.36 3.30 11.82
C MET A 144 2.89 3.68 11.77
N SER A 145 2.57 4.86 12.30
CA SER A 145 1.21 5.38 12.29
C SER A 145 1.18 6.89 12.14
N MET A 146 0.02 7.40 11.73
CA MET A 146 -0.27 8.83 11.74
C MET A 146 -1.77 9.05 11.90
N ARG A 147 -2.13 10.23 12.39
CA ARG A 147 -3.51 10.70 12.44
C ARG A 147 -3.68 11.94 11.57
N ILE A 148 -4.76 11.92 10.81
CA ILE A 148 -5.13 13.04 9.96
C ILE A 148 -6.46 13.63 10.44
#